data_d405287350acdbf354dba479a51baafe
#
_entry.id   d405287350acdbf354dba479a51baafe
#
_cell.length_a   1.000
_cell.length_b   1.000
_cell.length_c   1.000
_cell.angle_alpha   90.00
_cell.angle_beta   90.00
_cell.angle_gamma   90.00
#
_symmetry.space_group_name_H-M   'P 1'
#
loop_
_entity.id
_entity.type
_entity.pdbx_description
1 polymer ?
#
loop_
_entity_poly.entity_id
_entity_poly.type
_entity_poly.pdbx_seq_one_letter_code
_entity_poly.pdbx_strand_id
1 'polypeptide(L)'
;MTTDFCPGYPAPYDGLVADYPDVSVYPADGFRVEWGPIFHRGRLDGSASVLVLGQDPAVLETVARRILVGTAGQRTQGLLTKLGLTRSYTMVNTYLYSVWGQGAADRHVNDPLIAAYRERWLTALIAHNDIRAVLTLGTLAATAFTAWRATADGAAFTGQHAALIHPTYPESASASGQITKAEATKRLLENWNAAIPAVSAAIPSPDQPPTGVPYGDDFTAADLTPIPAGDLPAGLPAWMRGARSWGVRTGADPDTKRATITVTVPPDARPWM
;
A
#
# COMPACT_ATOMS: atom_id res chain seq x y z
N MET A 1 -22.90 -4.54 17.55
CA MET A 1 -22.21 -3.94 16.39
C MET A 1 -21.58 -5.07 15.60
N THR A 2 -22.06 -5.38 14.42
CA THR A 2 -21.39 -6.32 13.52
C THR A 2 -20.11 -5.64 13.05
N THR A 3 -18.95 -6.19 13.40
CA THR A 3 -17.67 -5.71 12.86
C THR A 3 -17.64 -6.12 11.40
N ASP A 4 -17.56 -5.12 10.51
CA ASP A 4 -17.40 -5.34 9.09
C ASP A 4 -15.93 -5.69 8.82
N PHE A 5 -15.68 -6.86 8.27
CA PHE A 5 -14.34 -7.32 7.89
C PHE A 5 -14.25 -7.43 6.37
N CYS A 6 -13.01 -7.48 5.84
CA CYS A 6 -12.79 -7.75 4.43
C CYS A 6 -13.38 -9.13 4.05
N PRO A 7 -14.33 -9.18 3.10
CA PRO A 7 -15.02 -10.42 2.73
C PRO A 7 -14.17 -11.39 1.89
N GLY A 8 -12.94 -11.02 1.55
CA GLY A 8 -12.08 -11.80 0.65
C GLY A 8 -12.11 -11.28 -0.79
N TYR A 9 -12.15 -12.18 -1.74
CA TYR A 9 -12.01 -11.89 -3.17
C TYR A 9 -13.29 -12.29 -3.94
N PRO A 10 -14.20 -11.34 -4.20
CA PRO A 10 -15.32 -11.59 -5.11
C PRO A 10 -14.86 -11.66 -6.57
N ALA A 11 -15.70 -12.19 -7.47
CA ALA A 11 -15.43 -12.14 -8.90
C ALA A 11 -15.26 -10.66 -9.36
N PRO A 12 -14.31 -10.38 -10.28
CA PRO A 12 -13.42 -11.31 -10.98
C PRO A 12 -12.09 -11.56 -10.23
N TYR A 13 -11.92 -11.04 -9.03
CA TYR A 13 -10.64 -11.06 -8.30
C TYR A 13 -10.31 -12.44 -7.74
N ASP A 14 -11.31 -13.27 -7.46
CA ASP A 14 -11.14 -14.68 -7.07
C ASP A 14 -10.35 -15.45 -8.15
N GLY A 15 -10.68 -15.25 -9.42
CA GLY A 15 -9.94 -15.81 -10.54
C GLY A 15 -8.49 -15.31 -10.61
N LEU A 16 -8.26 -14.01 -10.36
CA LEU A 16 -6.90 -13.46 -10.32
C LEU A 16 -6.08 -14.07 -9.18
N VAL A 17 -6.69 -14.22 -8.00
CA VAL A 17 -6.03 -14.85 -6.85
C VAL A 17 -5.77 -16.34 -7.07
N ALA A 18 -6.66 -17.06 -7.73
CA ALA A 18 -6.46 -18.47 -8.05
C ALA A 18 -5.36 -18.70 -9.11
N ASP A 19 -5.17 -17.74 -10.01
CA ASP A 19 -4.25 -17.79 -11.15
C ASP A 19 -3.03 -16.85 -10.97
N TYR A 20 -2.53 -16.71 -9.72
CA TYR A 20 -1.30 -15.95 -9.51
C TYR A 20 -0.07 -16.69 -10.06
N PRO A 21 0.98 -15.96 -10.49
CA PRO A 21 2.15 -16.59 -11.10
C PRO A 21 2.86 -17.54 -10.16
N ASP A 22 3.41 -18.62 -10.73
CA ASP A 22 4.31 -19.50 -9.99
C ASP A 22 5.47 -18.73 -9.36
N VAL A 23 5.94 -19.18 -8.22
CA VAL A 23 7.03 -18.51 -7.47
C VAL A 23 8.32 -18.37 -8.28
N SER A 24 8.56 -19.23 -9.27
CA SER A 24 9.72 -19.14 -10.15
C SER A 24 9.76 -17.87 -11.01
N VAL A 25 8.63 -17.20 -11.18
CA VAL A 25 8.53 -15.88 -11.85
C VAL A 25 9.20 -14.78 -11.00
N TYR A 26 9.32 -15.00 -9.70
CA TYR A 26 9.93 -14.07 -8.76
C TYR A 26 11.29 -14.59 -8.29
N PRO A 27 12.41 -14.11 -8.86
CA PRO A 27 13.74 -14.60 -8.50
C PRO A 27 14.01 -14.49 -6.98
N ALA A 28 14.45 -15.59 -6.38
CA ALA A 28 14.63 -15.70 -4.92
C ALA A 28 15.75 -14.80 -4.36
N ASP A 29 16.65 -14.31 -5.20
CA ASP A 29 17.65 -13.29 -4.87
C ASP A 29 17.06 -11.87 -4.88
N GLY A 30 15.88 -11.68 -5.48
CA GLY A 30 15.15 -10.41 -5.53
C GLY A 30 13.93 -10.35 -4.61
N PHE A 31 13.32 -11.50 -4.29
CA PHE A 31 12.04 -11.56 -3.59
C PHE A 31 12.02 -12.57 -2.45
N ARG A 32 11.21 -12.25 -1.42
CA ARG A 32 10.92 -13.15 -0.29
C ARG A 32 9.64 -13.92 -0.57
N VAL A 33 9.74 -14.94 -1.41
CA VAL A 33 8.59 -15.74 -1.88
C VAL A 33 8.07 -16.72 -0.84
N GLU A 34 8.89 -17.06 0.15
CA GLU A 34 8.61 -18.04 1.22
C GLU A 34 7.40 -17.69 2.10
N TRP A 35 6.97 -16.42 2.10
CA TRP A 35 5.81 -15.95 2.88
C TRP A 35 4.51 -15.89 2.09
N GLY A 36 4.54 -16.32 0.83
CA GLY A 36 3.38 -16.27 -0.06
C GLY A 36 2.98 -14.87 -0.54
N PRO A 37 2.17 -14.78 -1.59
CA PRO A 37 1.76 -13.52 -2.19
C PRO A 37 0.81 -12.73 -1.30
N ILE A 38 0.83 -11.40 -1.41
CA ILE A 38 -0.11 -10.49 -0.74
C ILE A 38 -0.70 -9.56 -1.81
N PHE A 39 -2.02 -9.60 -1.98
CA PHE A 39 -2.66 -9.06 -3.18
C PHE A 39 -3.16 -7.63 -3.02
N HIS A 40 -4.00 -7.35 -2.00
CA HIS A 40 -4.72 -6.08 -1.92
C HIS A 40 -5.02 -5.63 -0.49
N ARG A 41 -5.60 -4.42 -0.37
CA ARG A 41 -6.35 -3.89 0.77
C ARG A 41 -7.43 -2.92 0.26
N GLY A 42 -8.55 -2.83 0.99
CA GLY A 42 -9.67 -1.94 0.63
C GLY A 42 -10.78 -2.68 -0.12
N ARG A 43 -11.53 -1.96 -0.95
CA ARG A 43 -12.77 -2.45 -1.55
C ARG A 43 -12.56 -3.15 -2.89
N LEU A 44 -13.22 -4.28 -3.06
CA LEU A 44 -13.29 -5.04 -4.31
C LEU A 44 -14.73 -5.25 -4.79
N ASP A 45 -15.68 -4.48 -4.23
CA ASP A 45 -17.12 -4.59 -4.47
C ASP A 45 -17.67 -3.55 -5.46
N GLY A 46 -16.81 -2.87 -6.20
CA GLY A 46 -17.18 -1.84 -7.14
C GLY A 46 -17.33 -0.44 -6.51
N SER A 47 -17.16 -0.29 -5.21
CA SER A 47 -17.38 0.99 -4.51
C SER A 47 -16.15 1.88 -4.41
N ALA A 48 -14.99 1.44 -4.91
CA ALA A 48 -13.78 2.26 -4.86
C ALA A 48 -13.78 3.39 -5.90
N SER A 49 -13.47 4.59 -5.45
CA SER A 49 -13.24 5.77 -6.31
C SER A 49 -11.76 6.13 -6.43
N VAL A 50 -10.91 5.58 -5.58
CA VAL A 50 -9.47 5.79 -5.61
C VAL A 50 -8.73 4.45 -5.59
N LEU A 51 -7.75 4.32 -6.47
CA LEU A 51 -6.78 3.24 -6.48
C LEU A 51 -5.43 3.75 -5.93
N VAL A 52 -4.88 3.04 -4.94
CA VAL A 52 -3.53 3.28 -4.46
C VAL A 52 -2.62 2.15 -4.95
N LEU A 53 -1.54 2.50 -5.62
CA LEU A 53 -0.50 1.56 -6.04
C LEU A 53 0.75 1.77 -5.17
N GLY A 54 1.06 0.78 -4.34
CA GLY A 54 2.27 0.71 -3.53
C GLY A 54 3.41 -0.02 -4.23
N GLN A 55 4.51 -0.23 -3.51
CA GLN A 55 5.69 -0.92 -4.03
C GLN A 55 5.61 -2.43 -3.78
N ASP A 56 5.79 -2.87 -2.55
CA ASP A 56 5.84 -4.27 -2.15
C ASP A 56 5.37 -4.46 -0.71
N PRO A 57 4.97 -5.67 -0.31
CA PRO A 57 4.60 -5.95 1.08
C PRO A 57 5.84 -5.92 2.00
N ALA A 58 5.69 -5.34 3.19
CA ALA A 58 6.69 -5.39 4.25
C ALA A 58 6.35 -6.46 5.29
N VAL A 59 7.04 -6.45 6.43
CA VAL A 59 6.93 -7.49 7.45
C VAL A 59 5.54 -7.58 8.10
N LEU A 60 4.90 -6.45 8.35
CA LEU A 60 3.57 -6.43 9.00
C LEU A 60 2.49 -6.96 8.05
N GLU A 61 2.62 -6.63 6.77
CA GLU A 61 1.76 -7.10 5.70
C GLU A 61 1.83 -8.61 5.55
N THR A 62 3.01 -9.19 5.75
CA THR A 62 3.21 -10.66 5.74
C THR A 62 2.32 -11.36 6.77
N VAL A 63 2.16 -10.78 7.96
CA VAL A 63 1.32 -11.34 9.04
C VAL A 63 -0.17 -10.99 8.82
N ALA A 64 -0.47 -9.72 8.52
CA ALA A 64 -1.84 -9.24 8.34
C ALA A 64 -2.51 -9.72 7.04
N ARG A 65 -1.73 -10.23 6.08
CA ARG A 65 -2.21 -10.69 4.75
C ARG A 65 -2.95 -9.59 3.97
N ARG A 66 -2.62 -8.31 4.24
CA ARG A 66 -3.10 -7.12 3.53
C ARG A 66 -1.96 -6.13 3.37
N ILE A 67 -1.93 -5.41 2.27
CA ILE A 67 -0.88 -4.42 1.98
C ILE A 67 -1.08 -3.14 2.81
N LEU A 68 -0.02 -2.36 2.95
CA LEU A 68 -0.04 -1.02 3.56
C LEU A 68 -0.70 -1.00 4.96
N VAL A 69 -0.34 -1.94 5.84
CA VAL A 69 -0.86 -2.01 7.22
C VAL A 69 0.10 -1.44 8.26
N GLY A 70 1.39 -1.26 7.92
CA GLY A 70 2.39 -0.65 8.79
C GLY A 70 2.37 0.88 8.77
N THR A 71 3.47 1.52 9.16
CA THR A 71 3.62 2.98 9.18
C THR A 71 3.27 3.62 7.83
N ALA A 72 3.73 3.03 6.72
CA ALA A 72 3.35 3.49 5.37
C ALA A 72 1.83 3.48 5.18
N GLY A 73 1.18 2.40 5.61
CA GLY A 73 -0.27 2.25 5.51
C GLY A 73 -1.04 3.28 6.32
N GLN A 74 -0.58 3.61 7.53
CA GLN A 74 -1.26 4.60 8.37
C GLN A 74 -1.10 6.03 7.86
N ARG A 75 0.08 6.38 7.34
CA ARG A 75 0.31 7.65 6.65
C ARG A 75 -0.58 7.75 5.40
N THR A 76 -0.64 6.68 4.61
CA THR A 76 -1.54 6.61 3.44
C THR A 76 -3.01 6.71 3.87
N GLN A 77 -3.42 6.06 4.96
CA GLN A 77 -4.77 6.15 5.49
C GLN A 77 -5.09 7.58 5.96
N GLY A 78 -4.14 8.27 6.59
CA GLY A 78 -4.26 9.68 6.94
C GLY A 78 -4.46 10.58 5.72
N LEU A 79 -3.71 10.34 4.62
CA LEU A 79 -3.91 11.05 3.36
C LEU A 79 -5.31 10.80 2.78
N LEU A 80 -5.77 9.55 2.75
CA LEU A 80 -7.12 9.23 2.29
C LEU A 80 -8.18 9.92 3.16
N THR A 81 -7.98 9.96 4.48
CA THR A 81 -8.88 10.69 5.41
C THR A 81 -8.91 12.19 5.10
N LYS A 82 -7.75 12.81 4.77
CA LYS A 82 -7.71 14.22 4.34
C LYS A 82 -8.49 14.46 3.04
N LEU A 83 -8.50 13.49 2.14
CA LEU A 83 -9.30 13.50 0.90
C LEU A 83 -10.79 13.18 1.13
N GLY A 84 -11.20 12.89 2.37
CA GLY A 84 -12.56 12.49 2.71
C GLY A 84 -12.87 11.02 2.40
N LEU A 85 -11.86 10.19 2.20
CA LEU A 85 -12.01 8.77 1.85
C LEU A 85 -11.80 7.90 3.08
N THR A 86 -12.85 7.27 3.56
CA THR A 86 -12.81 6.35 4.71
C THR A 86 -13.01 4.89 4.30
N ARG A 87 -13.58 4.65 3.11
CA ARG A 87 -13.88 3.32 2.57
C ARG A 87 -13.81 3.21 1.04
N SER A 88 -14.07 4.27 0.28
CA SER A 88 -14.18 4.24 -1.18
C SER A 88 -12.81 4.21 -1.87
N TYR A 89 -11.95 3.28 -1.46
CA TYR A 89 -10.63 3.06 -2.05
C TYR A 89 -10.30 1.57 -2.14
N THR A 90 -9.39 1.27 -3.04
CA THR A 90 -8.72 -0.04 -3.15
C THR A 90 -7.23 0.17 -3.33
N MET A 91 -6.43 -0.80 -2.93
CA MET A 91 -4.98 -0.73 -2.96
C MET A 91 -4.38 -2.05 -3.46
N VAL A 92 -3.37 -1.95 -4.31
CA VAL A 92 -2.52 -3.05 -4.73
C VAL A 92 -1.05 -2.63 -4.69
N ASN A 93 -0.14 -3.58 -4.77
CA ASN A 93 1.29 -3.29 -4.88
C ASN A 93 1.82 -3.57 -6.29
N THR A 94 2.95 -2.99 -6.60
CA THR A 94 3.75 -3.29 -7.80
C THR A 94 4.19 -4.76 -7.82
N TYR A 95 4.49 -5.30 -6.63
CA TYR A 95 4.92 -6.69 -6.43
C TYR A 95 4.03 -7.43 -5.43
N LEU A 96 3.80 -8.72 -5.67
CA LEU A 96 3.06 -9.59 -4.76
C LEU A 96 3.87 -9.98 -3.51
N TYR A 97 5.18 -9.98 -3.64
CA TYR A 97 6.13 -10.43 -2.62
C TYR A 97 7.01 -9.27 -2.15
N SER A 98 7.46 -9.36 -0.91
CA SER A 98 8.44 -8.44 -0.34
C SER A 98 9.76 -8.51 -1.11
N VAL A 99 10.32 -7.36 -1.48
CA VAL A 99 11.59 -7.30 -2.21
C VAL A 99 12.79 -7.46 -1.28
N TRP A 100 13.89 -7.96 -1.84
CA TRP A 100 15.17 -8.10 -1.16
C TRP A 100 16.09 -6.92 -1.50
N GLY A 101 15.80 -5.77 -0.89
CA GLY A 101 16.53 -4.53 -1.15
C GLY A 101 16.06 -3.77 -2.39
N GLN A 102 16.33 -2.47 -2.43
CA GLN A 102 15.83 -1.57 -3.47
C GLN A 102 16.33 -1.95 -4.87
N GLY A 103 17.60 -2.33 -5.01
CA GLY A 103 18.17 -2.68 -6.31
C GLY A 103 17.53 -3.90 -6.97
N ALA A 104 16.98 -4.83 -6.20
CA ALA A 104 16.19 -5.95 -6.75
C ALA A 104 14.87 -5.45 -7.31
N ALA A 105 14.17 -4.58 -6.57
CA ALA A 105 12.92 -3.97 -7.03
C ALA A 105 13.10 -3.22 -8.36
N ASP A 106 14.14 -2.40 -8.47
CA ASP A 106 14.42 -1.62 -9.68
C ASP A 106 14.64 -2.49 -10.92
N ARG A 107 15.32 -3.64 -10.77
CA ARG A 107 15.58 -4.56 -11.88
C ARG A 107 14.33 -5.23 -12.44
N HIS A 108 13.32 -5.48 -11.59
CA HIS A 108 12.18 -6.33 -11.94
C HIS A 108 10.87 -5.57 -12.20
N VAL A 109 10.88 -4.23 -12.13
CA VAL A 109 9.65 -3.44 -12.30
C VAL A 109 9.00 -3.62 -13.68
N ASN A 110 9.83 -3.85 -14.70
CA ASN A 110 9.40 -4.08 -16.07
C ASN A 110 9.60 -5.53 -16.54
N ASP A 111 9.83 -6.48 -15.60
CA ASP A 111 9.87 -7.90 -15.96
C ASP A 111 8.52 -8.30 -16.56
N PRO A 112 8.51 -8.85 -17.81
CA PRO A 112 7.26 -9.07 -18.54
C PRO A 112 6.25 -9.96 -17.82
N LEU A 113 6.70 -11.00 -17.11
CA LEU A 113 5.81 -11.92 -16.40
C LEU A 113 5.23 -11.31 -15.14
N ILE A 114 6.05 -10.55 -14.39
CA ILE A 114 5.61 -9.80 -13.20
C ILE A 114 4.67 -8.67 -13.62
N ALA A 115 5.02 -7.93 -14.67
CA ALA A 115 4.23 -6.84 -15.20
C ALA A 115 2.86 -7.33 -15.68
N ALA A 116 2.82 -8.40 -16.49
CA ALA A 116 1.56 -8.93 -17.03
C ALA A 116 0.53 -9.26 -15.95
N TYR A 117 0.95 -9.86 -14.83
CA TYR A 117 0.03 -10.18 -13.74
C TYR A 117 -0.45 -8.91 -13.00
N ARG A 118 0.45 -7.98 -12.72
CA ARG A 118 0.09 -6.68 -12.13
C ARG A 118 -0.89 -5.91 -13.02
N GLU A 119 -0.68 -5.92 -14.31
CA GLU A 119 -1.53 -5.24 -15.30
C GLU A 119 -2.94 -5.83 -15.33
N ARG A 120 -3.09 -7.15 -15.21
CA ARG A 120 -4.40 -7.81 -15.04
C ARG A 120 -5.15 -7.26 -13.83
N TRP A 121 -4.46 -7.06 -12.68
CA TRP A 121 -5.06 -6.44 -11.50
C TRP A 121 -5.48 -5.00 -11.74
N LEU A 122 -4.61 -4.17 -12.35
CA LEU A 122 -4.93 -2.78 -12.65
C LEU A 122 -6.13 -2.67 -13.59
N THR A 123 -6.14 -3.45 -14.66
CA THR A 123 -7.26 -3.51 -15.61
C THR A 123 -8.56 -3.93 -14.92
N ALA A 124 -8.54 -4.99 -14.12
CA ALA A 124 -9.73 -5.47 -13.42
C ALA A 124 -10.25 -4.43 -12.40
N LEU A 125 -9.36 -3.80 -11.62
CA LEU A 125 -9.74 -2.79 -10.64
C LEU A 125 -10.39 -1.57 -11.30
N ILE A 126 -9.84 -1.10 -12.41
CA ILE A 126 -10.36 0.07 -13.12
C ILE A 126 -11.65 -0.26 -13.87
N ALA A 127 -11.76 -1.47 -14.43
CA ALA A 127 -12.98 -1.89 -15.11
C ALA A 127 -14.18 -2.13 -14.19
N HIS A 128 -13.94 -2.56 -12.94
CA HIS A 128 -15.00 -2.95 -11.99
C HIS A 128 -15.27 -1.91 -10.90
N ASN A 129 -14.59 -0.75 -10.92
CA ASN A 129 -14.81 0.35 -9.99
C ASN A 129 -14.88 1.67 -10.75
N ASP A 130 -15.48 2.68 -10.14
CA ASP A 130 -15.48 4.05 -10.68
C ASP A 130 -14.22 4.81 -10.23
N ILE A 131 -13.03 4.30 -10.62
CA ILE A 131 -11.75 4.89 -10.22
C ILE A 131 -11.58 6.28 -10.86
N ARG A 132 -11.65 7.32 -10.04
CA ARG A 132 -11.48 8.73 -10.42
C ARG A 132 -10.05 9.21 -10.27
N ALA A 133 -9.30 8.60 -9.35
CA ALA A 133 -7.89 8.93 -9.17
C ALA A 133 -7.04 7.70 -8.85
N VAL A 134 -5.79 7.72 -9.33
CA VAL A 134 -4.76 6.75 -8.97
C VAL A 134 -3.62 7.47 -8.25
N LEU A 135 -3.29 7.00 -7.06
CA LEU A 135 -2.17 7.47 -6.24
C LEU A 135 -1.04 6.44 -6.31
N THR A 136 0.08 6.78 -6.92
CA THR A 136 1.26 5.89 -6.93
C THR A 136 2.23 6.32 -5.84
N LEU A 137 2.62 5.38 -4.97
CA LEU A 137 3.48 5.64 -3.81
C LEU A 137 4.93 5.27 -4.14
N GLY A 138 5.73 6.27 -4.50
CA GLY A 138 7.13 6.11 -4.89
C GLY A 138 7.36 5.85 -6.37
N THR A 139 8.63 5.93 -6.77
CA THR A 139 9.05 5.90 -8.18
C THR A 139 8.68 4.58 -8.87
N LEU A 140 8.86 3.43 -8.19
CA LEU A 140 8.55 2.12 -8.79
C LEU A 140 7.06 1.96 -9.10
N ALA A 141 6.19 2.38 -8.19
CA ALA A 141 4.76 2.36 -8.42
C ALA A 141 4.37 3.31 -9.59
N ALA A 142 4.99 4.49 -9.66
CA ALA A 142 4.78 5.42 -10.76
C ALA A 142 5.25 4.85 -12.10
N THR A 143 6.41 4.20 -12.13
CA THR A 143 6.94 3.51 -13.33
C THR A 143 6.00 2.39 -13.78
N ALA A 144 5.55 1.55 -12.84
CA ALA A 144 4.64 0.44 -13.13
C ALA A 144 3.29 0.93 -13.68
N PHE A 145 2.74 1.99 -13.10
CA PHE A 145 1.49 2.59 -13.58
C PHE A 145 1.66 3.25 -14.95
N THR A 146 2.77 3.94 -15.19
CA THR A 146 3.09 4.54 -16.49
C THR A 146 3.22 3.48 -17.60
N ALA A 147 3.86 2.34 -17.28
CA ALA A 147 3.95 1.22 -18.22
C ALA A 147 2.55 0.66 -18.54
N TRP A 148 1.71 0.44 -17.54
CA TRP A 148 0.33 0.00 -17.75
C TRP A 148 -0.48 1.04 -18.57
N ARG A 149 -0.31 2.35 -18.31
CA ARG A 149 -0.96 3.42 -19.10
C ARG A 149 -0.60 3.39 -20.58
N ALA A 150 0.51 2.80 -20.95
CA ALA A 150 0.93 2.63 -22.35
C ALA A 150 0.28 1.42 -23.04
N THR A 151 -0.40 0.54 -22.30
CA THR A 151 -1.18 -0.57 -22.86
C THR A 151 -2.53 -0.08 -23.43
N ALA A 152 -3.20 -0.91 -24.23
CA ALA A 152 -4.53 -0.58 -24.75
C ALA A 152 -5.55 -0.33 -23.63
N ASP A 153 -5.56 -1.17 -22.59
CA ASP A 153 -6.46 -1.03 -21.45
C ASP A 153 -6.14 0.23 -20.63
N GLY A 154 -4.87 0.48 -20.36
CA GLY A 154 -4.42 1.63 -19.61
C GLY A 154 -4.65 2.95 -20.31
N ALA A 155 -4.55 2.99 -21.64
CA ALA A 155 -4.80 4.20 -22.44
C ALA A 155 -6.24 4.72 -22.29
N ALA A 156 -7.19 3.83 -22.04
CA ALA A 156 -8.60 4.19 -21.83
C ALA A 156 -8.88 4.88 -20.50
N PHE A 157 -7.98 4.79 -19.53
CA PHE A 157 -8.16 5.44 -18.22
C PHE A 157 -7.98 6.96 -18.34
N THR A 158 -9.00 7.73 -17.97
CA THR A 158 -9.02 9.21 -18.06
C THR A 158 -8.98 9.89 -16.69
N GLY A 159 -8.92 9.12 -15.59
CA GLY A 159 -8.88 9.67 -14.23
C GLY A 159 -7.57 10.38 -13.90
N GLN A 160 -7.57 11.10 -12.78
CA GLN A 160 -6.39 11.80 -12.26
C GLN A 160 -5.30 10.79 -11.85
N HIS A 161 -4.05 11.10 -12.15
CA HIS A 161 -2.89 10.39 -11.60
C HIS A 161 -2.05 11.34 -10.74
N ALA A 162 -1.72 10.91 -9.52
CA ALA A 162 -0.80 11.61 -8.64
C ALA A 162 0.38 10.70 -8.27
N ALA A 163 1.58 11.11 -8.68
CA ALA A 163 2.83 10.46 -8.27
C ALA A 163 3.28 11.04 -6.94
N LEU A 164 3.15 10.27 -5.88
CA LEU A 164 3.45 10.67 -4.51
C LEU A 164 4.79 10.10 -4.05
N ILE A 165 5.53 10.87 -3.27
CA ILE A 165 6.71 10.36 -2.56
C ILE A 165 6.26 9.23 -1.63
N HIS A 166 7.03 8.13 -1.60
CA HIS A 166 6.69 6.95 -0.81
C HIS A 166 6.55 7.28 0.69
N PRO A 167 5.52 6.79 1.40
CA PRO A 167 5.26 7.15 2.80
C PRO A 167 6.42 6.92 3.78
N THR A 168 7.32 5.97 3.51
CA THR A 168 8.52 5.73 4.33
C THR A 168 9.81 6.33 3.74
N TYR A 169 9.68 7.24 2.79
CA TYR A 169 10.84 7.98 2.24
C TYR A 169 11.69 8.66 3.34
N PRO A 170 11.11 9.26 4.39
CA PRO A 170 11.93 9.86 5.44
C PRO A 170 12.88 8.88 6.12
N GLU A 171 12.43 7.65 6.36
CA GLU A 171 13.24 6.60 6.98
C GLU A 171 14.34 6.08 6.03
N SER A 172 14.01 5.87 4.76
CA SER A 172 14.97 5.35 3.77
C SER A 172 15.99 6.41 3.35
N ALA A 173 15.57 7.65 3.13
CA ALA A 173 16.46 8.73 2.69
C ALA A 173 17.42 9.14 3.79
N SER A 174 16.97 9.23 5.05
CA SER A 174 17.87 9.58 6.17
C SER A 174 18.88 8.47 6.49
N ALA A 175 18.58 7.23 6.20
CA ALA A 175 19.53 6.12 6.37
C ALA A 175 20.79 6.25 5.49
N SER A 176 20.71 6.99 4.36
CA SER A 176 21.87 7.28 3.52
C SER A 176 22.80 8.35 4.10
N GLY A 177 22.35 9.11 5.10
CA GLY A 177 23.09 10.24 5.70
C GLY A 177 23.15 11.50 4.83
N GLN A 178 22.56 11.51 3.65
CA GLN A 178 22.60 12.67 2.73
C GLN A 178 21.56 13.74 3.06
N ILE A 179 20.52 13.39 3.77
CA ILE A 179 19.41 14.25 4.16
C ILE A 179 18.94 13.88 5.56
N THR A 180 18.54 14.86 6.36
CA THR A 180 17.94 14.59 7.67
C THR A 180 16.53 14.02 7.51
N LYS A 181 16.07 13.27 8.53
CA LYS A 181 14.70 12.74 8.53
C LYS A 181 13.66 13.86 8.46
N ALA A 182 13.90 14.98 9.16
CA ALA A 182 13.00 16.14 9.15
C ALA A 182 12.88 16.76 7.74
N GLU A 183 13.99 16.98 7.06
CA GLU A 183 13.98 17.50 5.68
C GLU A 183 13.29 16.54 4.71
N ALA A 184 13.55 15.24 4.84
CA ALA A 184 12.90 14.24 4.01
C ALA A 184 11.38 14.16 4.29
N THR A 185 10.95 14.30 5.57
CA THR A 185 9.53 14.38 5.93
C THR A 185 8.87 15.60 5.31
N LYS A 186 9.51 16.78 5.45
CA LYS A 186 9.00 18.01 4.85
C LYS A 186 8.82 17.89 3.34
N ARG A 187 9.80 17.38 2.60
CA ARG A 187 9.71 17.14 1.15
C ARG A 187 8.55 16.22 0.79
N LEU A 188 8.34 15.15 1.56
CA LEU A 188 7.22 14.24 1.35
C LEU A 188 5.89 14.96 1.53
N LEU A 189 5.72 15.73 2.61
CA LEU A 189 4.48 16.41 2.93
C LEU A 189 4.18 17.56 1.95
N GLU A 190 5.20 18.29 1.49
CA GLU A 190 5.06 19.28 0.42
C GLU A 190 4.57 18.61 -0.89
N ASN A 191 5.14 17.48 -1.29
CA ASN A 191 4.68 16.72 -2.47
C ASN A 191 3.24 16.26 -2.32
N TRP A 192 2.85 15.75 -1.16
CA TRP A 192 1.48 15.31 -0.91
C TRP A 192 0.50 16.49 -0.91
N ASN A 193 0.86 17.60 -0.25
CA ASN A 193 0.05 18.82 -0.26
C ASN A 193 -0.18 19.36 -1.68
N ALA A 194 0.83 19.30 -2.54
CA ALA A 194 0.71 19.72 -3.93
C ALA A 194 -0.26 18.86 -4.75
N ALA A 195 -0.39 17.57 -4.40
CA ALA A 195 -1.28 16.64 -5.11
C ALA A 195 -2.75 16.71 -4.64
N ILE A 196 -2.99 17.03 -3.37
CA ILE A 196 -4.33 17.01 -2.75
C ILE A 196 -5.39 17.79 -3.56
N PRO A 197 -5.17 19.03 -4.03
CA PRO A 197 -6.20 19.78 -4.73
C PRO A 197 -6.71 19.10 -6.01
N ALA A 198 -5.78 18.60 -6.84
CA ALA A 198 -6.14 17.94 -8.09
C ALA A 198 -6.85 16.60 -7.86
N VAL A 199 -6.39 15.84 -6.87
CA VAL A 199 -7.02 14.57 -6.48
C VAL A 199 -8.42 14.82 -5.90
N SER A 200 -8.58 15.79 -5.00
CA SER A 200 -9.89 16.13 -4.43
C SER A 200 -10.89 16.59 -5.51
N ALA A 201 -10.43 17.39 -6.47
CA ALA A 201 -11.29 17.84 -7.57
C ALA A 201 -11.76 16.68 -8.48
N ALA A 202 -10.96 15.60 -8.58
CA ALA A 202 -11.32 14.42 -9.36
C ALA A 202 -12.33 13.51 -8.65
N ILE A 203 -12.57 13.68 -7.35
CA ILE A 203 -13.47 12.85 -6.53
C ILE A 203 -14.72 13.66 -6.16
N PRO A 204 -15.78 13.61 -6.98
CA PRO A 204 -16.96 14.47 -6.77
C PRO A 204 -17.80 14.08 -5.55
N SER A 205 -17.68 12.83 -5.09
CA SER A 205 -18.48 12.29 -3.99
C SER A 205 -17.60 11.49 -3.03
N PRO A 206 -16.81 12.16 -2.19
CA PRO A 206 -16.04 11.47 -1.14
C PRO A 206 -16.97 10.92 -0.06
N ASP A 207 -16.51 9.97 0.74
CA ASP A 207 -17.27 9.33 1.81
C ASP A 207 -17.69 10.32 2.91
N GLN A 208 -16.90 11.37 3.09
CA GLN A 208 -17.15 12.50 4.01
C GLN A 208 -16.48 13.77 3.46
N PRO A 209 -16.83 14.95 3.96
CA PRO A 209 -16.17 16.18 3.54
C PRO A 209 -14.64 16.09 3.72
N PRO A 210 -13.82 16.43 2.70
CA PRO A 210 -12.38 16.54 2.86
C PRO A 210 -12.03 17.53 3.98
N THR A 211 -10.94 17.28 4.71
CA THR A 211 -10.56 18.15 5.84
C THR A 211 -10.17 19.57 5.42
N GLY A 212 -9.69 19.73 4.18
CA GLY A 212 -9.18 21.02 3.67
C GLY A 212 -7.88 21.49 4.36
N VAL A 213 -7.38 20.77 5.34
CA VAL A 213 -6.19 21.14 6.12
C VAL A 213 -4.95 20.49 5.51
N PRO A 214 -3.97 21.28 5.02
CA PRO A 214 -2.72 20.72 4.52
C PRO A 214 -1.90 20.09 5.64
N TYR A 215 -0.92 19.27 5.27
CA TYR A 215 0.12 18.84 6.19
C TYR A 215 1.05 20.01 6.55
N GLY A 216 1.57 20.01 7.78
CA GLY A 216 2.68 20.87 8.20
C GLY A 216 4.04 20.34 7.75
N ASP A 217 5.09 20.71 8.46
CA ASP A 217 6.46 20.26 8.17
C ASP A 217 6.76 18.85 8.71
N ASP A 218 5.91 18.30 9.58
CA ASP A 218 6.02 16.94 10.14
C ASP A 218 4.63 16.29 10.29
N PHE A 219 4.61 14.96 10.41
CA PHE A 219 3.40 14.20 10.73
C PHE A 219 3.00 14.45 12.18
N THR A 220 1.74 14.77 12.37
CA THR A 220 1.09 14.81 13.69
C THR A 220 0.34 13.51 13.99
N ALA A 221 -0.10 13.32 15.22
CA ALA A 221 -0.95 12.18 15.56
C ALA A 221 -2.25 12.13 14.75
N ALA A 222 -2.79 13.29 14.37
CA ALA A 222 -4.00 13.38 13.54
C ALA A 222 -3.78 12.95 12.07
N ASP A 223 -2.53 12.94 11.62
CA ASP A 223 -2.16 12.52 10.27
C ASP A 223 -1.92 11.00 10.15
N LEU A 224 -1.96 10.29 11.28
CA LEU A 224 -1.77 8.84 11.36
C LEU A 224 -3.11 8.17 11.70
N THR A 225 -3.76 7.62 10.69
CA THR A 225 -5.06 6.96 10.88
C THR A 225 -4.88 5.45 11.00
N PRO A 226 -5.45 4.81 12.04
CA PRO A 226 -5.43 3.35 12.14
C PRO A 226 -6.08 2.67 10.93
N ILE A 227 -5.57 1.51 10.58
CA ILE A 227 -6.13 0.73 9.46
C ILE A 227 -7.58 0.34 9.80
N PRO A 228 -8.56 0.59 8.93
CA PRO A 228 -9.94 0.21 9.16
C PRO A 228 -10.10 -1.30 9.35
N ALA A 229 -10.96 -1.72 10.27
CA ALA A 229 -11.25 -3.14 10.49
C ALA A 229 -11.81 -3.81 9.21
N GLY A 230 -12.64 -3.09 8.47
CA GLY A 230 -13.22 -3.55 7.22
C GLY A 230 -12.22 -3.86 6.10
N ASP A 231 -10.97 -3.42 6.25
CA ASP A 231 -9.88 -3.70 5.30
C ASP A 231 -9.11 -4.99 5.64
N LEU A 232 -9.31 -5.53 6.83
CA LEU A 232 -8.52 -6.63 7.38
C LEU A 232 -9.34 -7.93 7.43
N PRO A 233 -8.67 -9.10 7.39
CA PRO A 233 -9.33 -10.37 7.64
C PRO A 233 -9.95 -10.41 9.03
N ALA A 234 -11.04 -11.17 9.18
CA ALA A 234 -11.65 -11.42 10.47
C ALA A 234 -10.65 -12.03 11.46
N GLY A 235 -10.74 -11.65 12.73
CA GLY A 235 -9.95 -12.23 13.80
C GLY A 235 -8.60 -11.57 14.07
N LEU A 236 -8.17 -10.58 13.26
CA LEU A 236 -6.96 -9.81 13.57
C LEU A 236 -7.21 -8.90 14.79
N PRO A 237 -6.30 -8.90 15.80
CA PRO A 237 -6.42 -8.06 16.97
C PRO A 237 -6.44 -6.57 16.63
N ALA A 238 -7.21 -5.77 17.36
CA ALA A 238 -7.35 -4.33 17.13
C ALA A 238 -6.00 -3.58 17.21
N TRP A 239 -5.07 -4.02 18.07
CA TRP A 239 -3.75 -3.39 18.22
C TRP A 239 -2.86 -3.52 16.96
N MET A 240 -3.11 -4.50 16.08
CA MET A 240 -2.40 -4.63 14.78
C MET A 240 -2.75 -3.52 13.79
N ARG A 241 -3.77 -2.73 14.08
CA ARG A 241 -4.25 -1.61 13.24
C ARG A 241 -3.55 -0.28 13.56
N GLY A 242 -2.86 -0.22 14.68
CA GLY A 242 -2.26 1.00 15.21
C GLY A 242 -0.86 1.32 14.66
N ALA A 243 -0.36 2.52 14.98
CA ALA A 243 0.90 3.10 14.48
C ALA A 243 2.19 2.40 14.93
N ARG A 244 2.12 1.41 15.79
CA ARG A 244 3.31 0.73 16.33
C ARG A 244 3.77 -0.39 15.42
N SER A 245 5.10 -0.53 15.29
CA SER A 245 5.68 -1.73 14.71
C SER A 245 5.58 -2.87 15.73
N TRP A 246 4.69 -3.82 15.47
CA TRP A 246 4.45 -4.99 16.30
C TRP A 246 5.11 -6.26 15.75
N GLY A 247 5.71 -6.18 14.57
CA GLY A 247 6.41 -7.30 13.93
C GLY A 247 7.74 -6.83 13.35
N VAL A 248 8.78 -7.64 13.52
CA VAL A 248 10.12 -7.39 12.98
C VAL A 248 10.72 -8.68 12.46
N ARG A 249 11.54 -8.60 11.41
CA ARG A 249 12.37 -9.73 10.98
C ARG A 249 13.55 -9.87 11.94
N THR A 250 13.72 -11.06 12.48
CA THR A 250 14.77 -11.35 13.48
C THR A 250 15.68 -12.46 13.00
N GLY A 251 16.95 -12.41 13.42
CA GLY A 251 17.97 -13.42 13.11
C GLY A 251 19.37 -12.84 13.18
N ALA A 252 20.36 -13.71 13.34
CA ALA A 252 21.78 -13.34 13.40
C ALA A 252 22.35 -13.05 11.99
N ASP A 253 21.80 -13.66 10.98
CA ASP A 253 22.25 -13.61 9.58
C ASP A 253 21.06 -13.31 8.63
N PRO A 254 21.36 -13.02 7.34
CA PRO A 254 20.33 -12.73 6.35
C PRO A 254 19.30 -13.85 6.15
N ASP A 255 19.74 -15.11 6.16
CA ASP A 255 18.86 -16.25 5.89
C ASP A 255 17.87 -16.47 7.04
N THR A 256 18.37 -16.41 8.28
CA THR A 256 17.50 -16.45 9.47
C THR A 256 16.50 -15.30 9.47
N LYS A 257 16.90 -14.05 9.13
CA LYS A 257 16.01 -12.91 9.00
C LYS A 257 14.98 -13.08 7.88
N ARG A 258 15.32 -13.82 6.83
CA ARG A 258 14.40 -14.16 5.77
C ARG A 258 13.28 -15.07 6.27
N ALA A 259 13.63 -16.07 7.08
CA ALA A 259 12.73 -17.11 7.55
C ALA A 259 11.95 -16.76 8.84
N THR A 260 12.33 -15.70 9.57
CA THR A 260 11.80 -15.45 10.91
C THR A 260 11.16 -14.08 11.06
N ILE A 261 9.92 -14.06 11.57
CA ILE A 261 9.21 -12.85 12.01
C ILE A 261 8.85 -13.00 13.48
N THR A 262 9.31 -12.07 14.31
CA THR A 262 8.90 -11.96 15.71
C THR A 262 7.75 -10.96 15.82
N VAL A 263 6.63 -11.43 16.36
CA VAL A 263 5.45 -10.60 16.66
C VAL A 263 5.40 -10.32 18.16
N THR A 264 5.30 -9.06 18.55
CA THR A 264 5.24 -8.64 19.96
C THR A 264 3.91 -7.97 20.25
N VAL A 265 3.15 -8.52 21.21
CA VAL A 265 1.93 -7.88 21.72
C VAL A 265 2.33 -6.60 22.48
N PRO A 266 1.80 -5.42 22.11
CA PRO A 266 2.11 -4.18 22.81
C PRO A 266 1.69 -4.24 24.29
N PRO A 267 2.41 -3.57 25.19
CA PRO A 267 2.10 -3.60 26.64
C PRO A 267 0.66 -3.21 26.98
N ASP A 268 0.15 -2.18 26.34
CA ASP A 268 -1.22 -1.67 26.49
C ASP A 268 -2.32 -2.61 25.92
N ALA A 269 -1.93 -3.64 25.19
CA ALA A 269 -2.83 -4.68 24.68
C ALA A 269 -2.78 -5.99 25.48
N ARG A 270 -2.06 -6.03 26.62
CA ARG A 270 -1.88 -7.22 27.45
C ARG A 270 -2.85 -7.19 28.64
N PRO A 271 -3.95 -7.98 28.61
CA PRO A 271 -4.95 -7.95 29.70
C PRO A 271 -4.48 -8.52 31.04
N TRP A 272 -3.29 -9.18 31.06
CA TRP A 272 -2.70 -9.80 32.24
C TRP A 272 -1.62 -8.93 32.92
N MET A 273 -1.42 -7.69 32.52
CA MET A 273 -0.45 -6.74 33.10
C MET A 273 -1.17 -5.65 33.88
#